data_aba770bdc6d6bf039ba40c90dffb79e4
#
_entry.id   aba770bdc6d6bf039ba40c90dffb79e4
#
_cell.length_a   1.000
_cell.length_b   1.000
_cell.length_c   1.000
_cell.angle_alpha   90.00
_cell.angle_beta   90.00
_cell.angle_gamma   90.00
#
_symmetry.space_group_name_H-M   'P 1'
#
loop_
_entity.id
_entity.type
_entity.pdbx_description
1 polymer ?
#
loop_
_entity_poly.entity_id
_entity_poly.type
_entity_poly.pdbx_seq_one_letter_code
_entity_poly.pdbx_strand_id
1 'polypeptide(L)'
;MALCCSFFFLIFLIVNLDFPINLFPLIFVASQVHPKNWYPIPLIFCRPWGKLPENVPCHPKLADFANCMKKKGRGMSIFVSILDGDYHERAEDAKTACKQLSTYIDYKNCEGVAEIVVAPNMSEGFRGIIQTMGLGNLKPNIVVMRYPEIWRKENLTEIPATFVGIINDCIVANKAVVIVKGLDEWPNEYQRQYGTIDLYWIVRDGGLMLLLSQLLLTKASFENCKIQVFCIAEDDGDAEGLKADVKKFLYDLRMQAEVFVITMKWDAQMEGGGGSPQDESSDAFNSAKQRIDDYLTQMKVRAQKEGTPLMADGKTVVVNEKQVEKFLYTTLKLNSIILRYSRMAAVVLVSLPPPPVSHPGYFYMEYMDLLLENVPRILIVRGYRRDVVTLFT
;
A
#
# COMPACT_ATOMS: atom_id res chain seq x y z
N MET A 1 -28.32 25.09 -32.35
CA MET A 1 -27.21 25.94 -32.83
C MET A 1 -26.28 26.41 -31.74
N ALA A 2 -26.74 26.83 -30.58
CA ALA A 2 -25.90 27.31 -29.48
C ALA A 2 -24.93 26.22 -28.89
N LEU A 3 -25.31 24.96 -28.83
CA LEU A 3 -24.50 23.86 -28.37
C LEU A 3 -23.32 23.54 -29.30
N CYS A 4 -23.45 23.70 -30.60
CA CYS A 4 -22.33 23.49 -31.55
C CYS A 4 -21.30 24.59 -31.48
N CYS A 5 -21.67 25.84 -31.25
CA CYS A 5 -20.71 26.94 -31.12
C CYS A 5 -19.88 26.84 -29.86
N SER A 6 -20.45 26.41 -28.71
CA SER A 6 -19.72 26.17 -27.49
C SER A 6 -18.72 25.02 -27.63
N PHE A 7 -19.08 23.99 -28.40
CA PHE A 7 -18.17 22.84 -28.63
C PHE A 7 -16.97 23.22 -29.52
N PHE A 8 -17.21 24.00 -30.58
CA PHE A 8 -16.12 24.53 -31.43
C PHE A 8 -15.22 25.54 -30.70
N PHE A 9 -15.81 26.39 -29.85
CA PHE A 9 -15.03 27.34 -29.05
C PHE A 9 -14.15 26.62 -28.01
N LEU A 10 -14.66 25.55 -27.40
CA LEU A 10 -13.90 24.73 -26.46
C LEU A 10 -12.75 23.97 -27.13
N ILE A 11 -12.99 23.42 -28.34
CA ILE A 11 -11.97 22.77 -29.16
C ILE A 11 -10.90 23.80 -29.58
N PHE A 12 -11.31 25.01 -29.98
CA PHE A 12 -10.36 26.07 -30.35
C PHE A 12 -9.49 26.55 -29.18
N LEU A 13 -10.05 26.63 -27.97
CA LEU A 13 -9.31 26.96 -26.74
C LEU A 13 -8.29 25.86 -26.37
N ILE A 14 -8.66 24.60 -26.56
CA ILE A 14 -7.80 23.45 -26.19
C ILE A 14 -6.67 23.27 -27.19
N VAL A 15 -6.89 23.51 -28.48
CA VAL A 15 -5.85 23.43 -29.52
C VAL A 15 -4.82 24.56 -29.38
N ASN A 16 -5.20 25.72 -28.85
CA ASN A 16 -4.28 26.85 -28.64
C ASN A 16 -3.52 26.83 -27.29
N LEU A 17 -3.83 25.86 -26.38
CA LEU A 17 -3.21 25.77 -25.07
C LEU A 17 -2.14 24.69 -24.95
N ASP A 18 -1.68 24.09 -26.07
CA ASP A 18 -0.70 22.98 -26.08
C ASP A 18 -1.02 21.85 -25.08
N PHE A 19 -2.32 21.63 -24.79
CA PHE A 19 -2.72 20.51 -23.97
C PHE A 19 -2.42 19.20 -24.70
N PRO A 20 -1.69 18.26 -24.10
CA PRO A 20 -1.43 16.99 -24.74
C PRO A 20 -2.75 16.30 -25.08
N ILE A 21 -2.96 16.04 -26.36
CA ILE A 21 -4.18 15.45 -26.96
C ILE A 21 -4.66 14.19 -26.21
N ASN A 22 -3.75 13.54 -25.50
CA ASN A 22 -4.00 12.34 -24.69
C ASN A 22 -4.82 12.59 -23.40
N LEU A 23 -4.96 13.83 -22.93
CA LEU A 23 -5.77 14.18 -21.76
C LEU A 23 -7.25 14.38 -22.12
N PHE A 24 -7.54 14.65 -23.38
CA PHE A 24 -8.86 14.99 -23.86
C PHE A 24 -9.94 13.91 -23.60
N PRO A 25 -9.69 12.61 -23.86
CA PRO A 25 -10.67 11.58 -23.59
C PRO A 25 -10.90 11.36 -22.09
N LEU A 26 -9.92 11.69 -21.24
CA LEU A 26 -9.97 11.47 -19.79
C LEU A 26 -10.85 12.50 -19.06
N ILE A 27 -10.88 13.75 -19.56
CA ILE A 27 -11.63 14.84 -18.95
C ILE A 27 -13.10 14.78 -19.37
N PHE A 28 -13.40 14.37 -20.60
CA PHE A 28 -14.74 14.45 -21.17
C PHE A 28 -15.58 13.17 -21.07
N VAL A 29 -14.98 12.02 -20.79
CA VAL A 29 -15.75 10.80 -20.58
C VAL A 29 -16.32 10.80 -19.16
N ALA A 30 -17.48 11.40 -18.99
CA ALA A 30 -18.25 11.38 -17.74
C ALA A 30 -18.83 9.99 -17.40
N SER A 31 -18.67 9.00 -18.28
CA SER A 31 -19.09 7.63 -18.03
C SER A 31 -18.13 6.91 -17.10
N GLN A 32 -18.67 6.05 -16.25
CA GLN A 32 -17.88 5.16 -15.41
C GLN A 32 -16.84 4.44 -16.27
N VAL A 33 -15.57 4.53 -15.88
CA VAL A 33 -14.49 3.81 -16.56
C VAL A 33 -14.82 2.31 -16.46
N HIS A 34 -14.99 1.67 -17.60
CA HIS A 34 -15.23 0.23 -17.62
C HIS A 34 -14.03 -0.47 -16.93
N PRO A 35 -14.25 -1.49 -16.09
CA PRO A 35 -13.16 -2.17 -15.38
C PRO A 35 -11.96 -2.58 -16.27
N LYS A 36 -12.23 -2.93 -17.53
CA LYS A 36 -11.20 -3.22 -18.53
C LYS A 36 -10.29 -2.05 -18.90
N ASN A 37 -10.74 -0.83 -18.67
CA ASN A 37 -9.97 0.39 -18.96
C ASN A 37 -9.35 1.02 -17.71
N TRP A 38 -9.41 0.33 -16.59
CA TRP A 38 -8.82 0.82 -15.36
C TRP A 38 -7.28 0.88 -15.47
N TYR A 39 -6.70 1.91 -14.92
CA TYR A 39 -5.26 2.08 -14.77
C TYR A 39 -4.99 2.82 -13.46
N PRO A 40 -3.81 2.61 -12.86
CA PRO A 40 -3.45 3.31 -11.64
C PRO A 40 -3.38 4.82 -11.86
N ILE A 41 -4.02 5.58 -10.98
CA ILE A 41 -3.79 7.00 -10.75
C ILE A 41 -3.34 7.12 -9.30
N PRO A 42 -2.02 6.97 -9.05
CA PRO A 42 -1.53 6.90 -7.69
C PRO A 42 -1.48 8.29 -7.04
N LEU A 43 -2.02 8.35 -5.82
CA LEU A 43 -1.77 9.40 -4.85
C LEU A 43 -0.56 8.97 -4.02
N ILE A 44 0.56 9.64 -4.19
CA ILE A 44 1.84 9.28 -3.60
C ILE A 44 2.12 10.16 -2.40
N PHE A 45 2.15 9.55 -1.23
CA PHE A 45 2.49 10.23 0.02
C PHE A 45 4.01 10.40 0.13
N CYS A 46 4.48 11.64 -0.04
CA CYS A 46 5.90 11.95 -0.11
C CYS A 46 6.58 11.93 1.25
N ARG A 47 5.90 12.41 2.27
CA ARG A 47 6.48 12.62 3.60
C ARG A 47 5.55 12.22 4.74
N PRO A 48 5.06 10.97 4.79
CA PRO A 48 4.24 10.55 5.93
C PRO A 48 5.07 10.24 7.17
N TRP A 49 6.31 9.73 7.03
CA TRP A 49 7.12 9.21 8.13
C TRP A 49 8.60 9.53 7.99
N GLY A 50 9.21 9.88 9.12
CA GLY A 50 10.64 10.09 9.26
C GLY A 50 11.16 11.37 8.63
N LYS A 51 12.44 11.65 8.92
CA LYS A 51 13.14 12.82 8.38
C LYS A 51 13.67 12.51 6.98
N LEU A 52 13.46 13.43 6.06
CA LEU A 52 14.13 13.41 4.77
C LEU A 52 15.47 14.16 4.88
N PRO A 53 16.47 13.81 4.03
CA PRO A 53 17.65 14.64 3.88
C PRO A 53 17.29 16.09 3.56
N GLU A 54 18.14 17.03 3.96
CA GLU A 54 17.92 18.44 3.63
C GLU A 54 17.76 18.63 2.14
N ASN A 55 16.80 19.45 1.74
CA ASN A 55 16.45 19.76 0.35
C ASN A 55 15.85 18.61 -0.50
N VAL A 56 15.49 17.48 0.10
CA VAL A 56 14.79 16.42 -0.62
C VAL A 56 13.31 16.41 -0.19
N PRO A 57 12.38 16.82 -1.07
CA PRO A 57 10.96 16.94 -0.71
C PRO A 57 10.22 15.60 -0.63
N CYS A 58 10.86 14.53 -1.08
CA CYS A 58 10.28 13.18 -1.16
C CYS A 58 11.40 12.15 -1.07
N HIS A 59 11.08 10.95 -0.59
CA HIS A 59 12.04 9.84 -0.62
C HIS A 59 12.49 9.58 -2.06
N PRO A 60 13.81 9.62 -2.38
CA PRO A 60 14.30 9.55 -3.76
C PRO A 60 13.78 8.34 -4.54
N LYS A 61 13.73 7.18 -3.91
CA LYS A 61 13.27 5.94 -4.50
C LYS A 61 11.74 5.83 -4.63
N LEU A 62 10.99 6.68 -3.94
CA LEU A 62 9.52 6.71 -4.07
C LEU A 62 9.10 7.23 -5.44
N ALA A 63 9.86 8.19 -6.02
CA ALA A 63 9.65 8.65 -7.38
C ALA A 63 10.01 7.55 -8.40
N ASP A 64 11.09 6.81 -8.19
CA ASP A 64 11.45 5.66 -9.03
C ASP A 64 10.36 4.58 -8.96
N PHE A 65 9.83 4.31 -7.75
CA PHE A 65 8.69 3.39 -7.57
C PHE A 65 7.42 3.88 -8.29
N ALA A 66 7.11 5.17 -8.18
CA ALA A 66 5.94 5.76 -8.85
C ALA A 66 5.96 5.55 -10.36
N ASN A 67 7.14 5.68 -10.98
CA ASN A 67 7.32 5.40 -12.40
C ASN A 67 7.07 3.93 -12.76
N CYS A 68 7.30 3.00 -11.81
CA CYS A 68 6.99 1.59 -12.00
C CYS A 68 5.47 1.30 -11.96
N MET A 69 4.69 2.10 -11.24
CA MET A 69 3.23 1.94 -11.11
C MET A 69 2.45 2.47 -12.31
N LYS A 70 3.10 3.14 -13.24
CA LYS A 70 2.45 3.82 -14.33
C LYS A 70 2.44 2.98 -15.60
N LYS A 71 1.30 2.94 -16.31
CA LYS A 71 1.24 2.43 -17.67
C LYS A 71 1.75 3.50 -18.63
N LYS A 72 2.65 3.15 -19.55
CA LYS A 72 3.20 4.08 -20.55
C LYS A 72 2.05 4.79 -21.31
N GLY A 73 2.10 6.12 -21.31
CA GLY A 73 1.12 6.95 -22.03
C GLY A 73 -0.28 7.01 -21.39
N ARG A 74 -0.47 6.52 -20.16
CA ARG A 74 -1.76 6.59 -19.45
C ARG A 74 -1.59 6.89 -17.98
N GLY A 75 -2.47 7.76 -17.47
CA GLY A 75 -2.50 8.15 -16.07
C GLY A 75 -1.43 9.17 -15.70
N MET A 76 -1.56 9.70 -14.52
CA MET A 76 -0.63 10.64 -13.90
C MET A 76 -0.48 10.29 -12.44
N SER A 77 0.66 10.59 -11.85
CA SER A 77 0.88 10.46 -10.41
C SER A 77 0.62 11.79 -9.72
N ILE A 78 -0.01 11.76 -8.55
CA ILE A 78 -0.21 12.94 -7.72
C ILE A 78 0.68 12.78 -6.49
N PHE A 79 1.71 13.60 -6.39
CA PHE A 79 2.65 13.61 -5.29
C PHE A 79 2.18 14.60 -4.24
N VAL A 80 1.93 14.11 -3.04
CA VAL A 80 1.34 14.91 -1.98
C VAL A 80 2.21 14.91 -0.74
N SER A 81 2.33 16.07 -0.10
CA SER A 81 2.86 16.21 1.25
C SER A 81 1.92 17.06 2.10
N ILE A 82 1.87 16.76 3.40
CA ILE A 82 1.08 17.51 4.37
C ILE A 82 2.05 18.26 5.26
N LEU A 83 1.78 19.56 5.48
CA LEU A 83 2.45 20.39 6.46
C LEU A 83 1.52 20.62 7.64
N ASP A 84 1.98 20.25 8.82
CA ASP A 84 1.21 20.45 10.05
C ASP A 84 1.25 21.93 10.46
N GLY A 85 0.09 22.49 10.79
CA GLY A 85 -0.03 23.84 11.29
C GLY A 85 -1.24 24.60 10.78
N ASP A 86 -1.28 25.91 11.08
CA ASP A 86 -2.28 26.84 10.58
C ASP A 86 -1.98 27.26 9.13
N TYR A 87 -3.03 27.33 8.31
CA TYR A 87 -2.90 27.66 6.89
C TYR A 87 -2.29 29.05 6.66
N HIS A 88 -2.70 30.05 7.44
CA HIS A 88 -2.22 31.42 7.26
C HIS A 88 -0.74 31.57 7.61
N GLU A 89 -0.28 30.82 8.61
CA GLU A 89 1.13 30.83 9.03
C GLU A 89 2.02 30.04 8.07
N ARG A 90 1.51 28.95 7.49
CA ARG A 90 2.28 28.01 6.66
C ARG A 90 2.11 28.17 5.16
N ALA A 91 1.29 29.11 4.70
CA ALA A 91 0.97 29.26 3.27
C ALA A 91 2.20 29.48 2.37
N GLU A 92 3.16 30.26 2.80
CA GLU A 92 4.39 30.51 2.03
C GLU A 92 5.34 29.30 2.06
N ASP A 93 5.42 28.60 3.19
CA ASP A 93 6.16 27.33 3.29
C ASP A 93 5.57 26.30 2.34
N ALA A 94 4.23 26.20 2.26
CA ALA A 94 3.54 25.29 1.36
C ALA A 94 3.82 25.59 -0.11
N LYS A 95 3.80 26.86 -0.53
CA LYS A 95 4.16 27.28 -1.90
C LYS A 95 5.60 26.90 -2.24
N THR A 96 6.52 27.16 -1.31
CA THR A 96 7.94 26.82 -1.50
C THR A 96 8.14 25.32 -1.60
N ALA A 97 7.51 24.55 -0.72
CA ALA A 97 7.57 23.09 -0.74
C ALA A 97 6.95 22.51 -2.01
N CYS A 98 5.83 23.06 -2.50
CA CYS A 98 5.19 22.65 -3.73
C CYS A 98 6.13 22.87 -4.95
N LYS A 99 6.77 24.03 -5.02
CA LYS A 99 7.74 24.33 -6.08
C LYS A 99 8.94 23.39 -6.03
N GLN A 100 9.47 23.09 -4.85
CA GLN A 100 10.57 22.15 -4.67
C GLN A 100 10.17 20.73 -5.10
N LEU A 101 8.99 20.28 -4.71
CA LEU A 101 8.48 18.96 -5.07
C LEU A 101 8.22 18.85 -6.57
N SER A 102 7.64 19.88 -7.21
CA SER A 102 7.43 19.92 -8.65
C SER A 102 8.75 19.84 -9.40
N THR A 103 9.74 20.68 -9.04
CA THR A 103 11.08 20.63 -9.64
C THR A 103 11.75 19.26 -9.48
N TYR A 104 11.52 18.61 -8.32
CA TYR A 104 12.08 17.29 -8.07
C TYR A 104 11.42 16.20 -8.94
N ILE A 105 10.09 16.25 -9.11
CA ILE A 105 9.33 15.34 -9.98
C ILE A 105 9.81 15.46 -11.42
N ASP A 106 9.99 16.70 -11.91
CA ASP A 106 10.53 16.96 -13.26
C ASP A 106 11.95 16.41 -13.42
N TYR A 107 12.82 16.66 -12.44
CA TYR A 107 14.18 16.09 -12.43
C TYR A 107 14.20 14.57 -12.50
N LYS A 108 13.24 13.90 -11.83
CA LYS A 108 13.08 12.44 -11.84
C LYS A 108 12.33 11.92 -13.07
N ASN A 109 12.01 12.79 -14.02
CA ASN A 109 11.25 12.43 -15.22
C ASN A 109 9.94 11.68 -14.89
N CYS A 110 9.26 12.11 -13.83
CA CYS A 110 7.97 11.56 -13.43
C CYS A 110 6.84 12.38 -14.06
N GLU A 111 5.93 11.73 -14.76
CA GLU A 111 4.71 12.38 -15.20
C GLU A 111 3.73 12.49 -14.02
N GLY A 112 3.66 13.64 -13.42
CA GLY A 112 2.83 13.86 -12.23
C GLY A 112 2.71 15.32 -11.86
N VAL A 113 1.93 15.58 -10.84
CA VAL A 113 1.73 16.90 -10.25
C VAL A 113 2.10 16.86 -8.77
N ALA A 114 2.58 17.99 -8.26
CA ALA A 114 2.90 18.18 -6.86
C ALA A 114 1.78 18.96 -6.17
N GLU A 115 1.38 18.51 -4.99
CA GLU A 115 0.40 19.19 -4.14
C GLU A 115 0.86 19.19 -2.69
N ILE A 116 0.79 20.36 -2.06
CA ILE A 116 1.10 20.53 -0.65
C ILE A 116 -0.14 21.05 0.06
N VAL A 117 -0.54 20.34 1.10
CA VAL A 117 -1.71 20.71 1.91
C VAL A 117 -1.25 21.08 3.31
N VAL A 118 -1.73 22.21 3.82
CA VAL A 118 -1.57 22.60 5.22
C VAL A 118 -2.80 22.13 5.99
N ALA A 119 -2.60 21.44 7.09
CA ALA A 119 -3.67 20.95 7.94
C ALA A 119 -3.21 20.90 9.41
N PRO A 120 -4.14 20.93 10.39
CA PRO A 120 -3.80 20.85 11.80
C PRO A 120 -3.00 19.60 12.19
N ASN A 121 -3.27 18.51 11.51
CA ASN A 121 -2.52 17.25 11.65
C ASN A 121 -2.59 16.42 10.38
N MET A 122 -1.74 15.40 10.30
CA MET A 122 -1.63 14.53 9.12
C MET A 122 -2.93 13.80 8.79
N SER A 123 -3.69 13.33 9.79
CA SER A 123 -4.92 12.58 9.57
C SER A 123 -6.01 13.44 8.93
N GLU A 124 -6.17 14.69 9.41
CA GLU A 124 -7.15 15.62 8.83
C GLU A 124 -6.74 16.06 7.43
N GLY A 125 -5.47 16.36 7.24
CA GLY A 125 -4.92 16.68 5.92
C GLY A 125 -5.15 15.56 4.92
N PHE A 126 -4.90 14.32 5.32
CA PHE A 126 -5.15 13.16 4.47
C PHE A 126 -6.62 12.98 4.12
N ARG A 127 -7.52 13.11 5.09
CA ARG A 127 -8.98 13.04 4.85
C ARG A 127 -9.46 14.12 3.88
N GLY A 128 -8.93 15.32 3.98
CA GLY A 128 -9.20 16.38 3.02
C GLY A 128 -8.77 16.00 1.60
N ILE A 129 -7.52 15.56 1.46
CA ILE A 129 -6.93 15.18 0.19
C ILE A 129 -7.70 14.04 -0.47
N ILE A 130 -7.98 12.95 0.25
CA ILE A 130 -8.61 11.76 -0.32
C ILE A 130 -10.03 12.03 -0.84
N GLN A 131 -10.70 13.02 -0.30
CA GLN A 131 -12.04 13.43 -0.72
C GLN A 131 -12.03 14.38 -1.91
N THR A 132 -11.09 15.32 -1.95
CA THR A 132 -11.13 16.47 -2.87
C THR A 132 -10.16 16.35 -4.03
N MET A 133 -9.09 15.58 -3.90
CA MET A 133 -8.03 15.51 -4.90
C MET A 133 -8.50 14.90 -6.23
N GLY A 134 -8.09 15.56 -7.32
CA GLY A 134 -8.37 15.13 -8.67
C GLY A 134 -9.73 15.56 -9.20
N LEU A 135 -9.90 15.49 -10.51
CA LEU A 135 -11.10 15.93 -11.24
C LEU A 135 -11.63 14.81 -12.14
N GLY A 136 -12.92 14.48 -11.98
CA GLY A 136 -13.57 13.48 -12.83
C GLY A 136 -12.83 12.12 -12.82
N ASN A 137 -12.48 11.64 -13.98
CA ASN A 137 -11.74 10.38 -14.15
C ASN A 137 -10.25 10.46 -13.76
N LEU A 138 -9.74 11.64 -13.43
CA LEU A 138 -8.38 11.85 -12.91
C LEU A 138 -8.31 11.83 -11.38
N LYS A 139 -9.37 11.40 -10.71
CA LYS A 139 -9.34 11.18 -9.27
C LYS A 139 -8.44 9.99 -8.94
N PRO A 140 -7.56 10.12 -7.93
CA PRO A 140 -6.73 9.01 -7.47
C PRO A 140 -7.59 7.79 -7.12
N ASN A 141 -7.15 6.62 -7.56
CA ASN A 141 -7.80 5.34 -7.29
C ASN A 141 -6.94 4.41 -6.43
N ILE A 142 -5.68 4.77 -6.23
CA ILE A 142 -4.72 4.02 -5.42
C ILE A 142 -3.88 4.99 -4.59
N VAL A 143 -3.69 4.66 -3.33
CA VAL A 143 -2.83 5.41 -2.41
C VAL A 143 -1.54 4.64 -2.21
N VAL A 144 -0.41 5.30 -2.42
CA VAL A 144 0.92 4.75 -2.25
C VAL A 144 1.62 5.43 -1.08
N MET A 145 2.12 4.64 -0.14
CA MET A 145 2.86 5.15 1.00
C MET A 145 4.02 4.24 1.36
N ARG A 146 5.04 4.81 1.99
CA ARG A 146 6.14 4.05 2.57
C ARG A 146 5.74 3.44 3.91
N TYR A 147 6.21 2.24 4.20
CA TYR A 147 6.08 1.67 5.53
C TYR A 147 6.91 2.47 6.54
N PRO A 148 6.38 2.82 7.72
CA PRO A 148 7.11 3.61 8.72
C PRO A 148 8.09 2.75 9.52
N GLU A 149 9.19 2.33 8.93
CA GLU A 149 10.17 1.38 9.52
C GLU A 149 10.73 1.83 10.88
N ILE A 150 10.74 3.12 11.14
CA ILE A 150 11.30 3.70 12.38
C ILE A 150 10.23 4.01 13.44
N TRP A 151 8.99 3.57 13.24
CA TRP A 151 7.88 3.89 14.14
C TRP A 151 8.15 3.57 15.62
N ARG A 152 8.93 2.51 15.89
CA ARG A 152 9.30 2.12 17.26
C ARG A 152 10.25 3.10 17.94
N LYS A 153 11.04 3.85 17.17
CA LYS A 153 12.04 4.79 17.67
C LYS A 153 11.51 6.19 17.89
N GLU A 154 10.42 6.55 17.20
CA GLU A 154 9.87 7.91 17.25
C GLU A 154 8.67 7.99 18.19
N ASN A 155 7.46 7.84 17.68
CA ASN A 155 6.25 8.02 18.46
C ASN A 155 5.37 6.76 18.41
N LEU A 156 5.44 5.97 19.48
CA LEU A 156 4.80 4.65 19.59
C LEU A 156 3.26 4.68 19.57
N THR A 157 2.65 5.83 19.80
CA THR A 157 1.19 5.95 19.87
C THR A 157 0.61 6.66 18.67
N GLU A 158 1.23 7.73 18.23
CA GLU A 158 0.74 8.59 17.17
C GLU A 158 0.96 8.00 15.78
N ILE A 159 2.16 7.53 15.49
CA ILE A 159 2.48 6.94 14.18
C ILE A 159 1.61 5.71 13.89
N PRO A 160 1.48 4.71 14.80
CA PRO A 160 0.58 3.60 14.60
C PRO A 160 -0.88 4.00 14.41
N ALA A 161 -1.38 4.93 15.21
CA ALA A 161 -2.75 5.41 15.11
C ALA A 161 -3.02 6.12 13.78
N THR A 162 -2.11 6.99 13.35
CA THR A 162 -2.20 7.70 12.07
C THR A 162 -2.10 6.74 10.89
N PHE A 163 -1.17 5.79 10.92
CA PHE A 163 -0.98 4.83 9.85
C PHE A 163 -2.22 3.94 9.65
N VAL A 164 -2.77 3.39 10.74
CA VAL A 164 -4.02 2.61 10.71
C VAL A 164 -5.19 3.48 10.30
N GLY A 165 -5.25 4.73 10.78
CA GLY A 165 -6.27 5.71 10.40
C GLY A 165 -6.29 5.96 8.89
N ILE A 166 -5.13 6.18 8.28
CA ILE A 166 -4.99 6.36 6.82
C ILE A 166 -5.47 5.13 6.05
N ILE A 167 -5.12 3.91 6.49
CA ILE A 167 -5.60 2.68 5.85
C ILE A 167 -7.13 2.60 5.92
N ASN A 168 -7.73 2.88 7.08
CA ASN A 168 -9.18 2.86 7.25
C ASN A 168 -9.86 3.93 6.40
N ASP A 169 -9.31 5.14 6.33
CA ASP A 169 -9.82 6.22 5.48
C ASP A 169 -9.77 5.84 4.00
N CYS A 170 -8.73 5.13 3.55
CA CYS A 170 -8.65 4.57 2.20
C CYS A 170 -9.76 3.53 1.94
N ILE A 171 -10.01 2.65 2.90
CA ILE A 171 -11.07 1.62 2.81
C ILE A 171 -12.43 2.30 2.68
N VAL A 172 -12.72 3.28 3.54
CA VAL A 172 -13.99 4.05 3.51
C VAL A 172 -14.15 4.83 2.20
N ALA A 173 -13.06 5.43 1.71
CA ALA A 173 -13.07 6.18 0.45
C ALA A 173 -13.05 5.28 -0.81
N ASN A 174 -13.08 3.95 -0.66
CA ASN A 174 -12.98 2.98 -1.75
C ASN A 174 -11.72 3.21 -2.60
N LYS A 175 -10.58 3.41 -1.97
CA LYS A 175 -9.27 3.52 -2.64
C LYS A 175 -8.45 2.27 -2.38
N ALA A 176 -7.74 1.83 -3.40
CA ALA A 176 -6.73 0.81 -3.22
C ALA A 176 -5.53 1.37 -2.44
N VAL A 177 -4.79 0.49 -1.77
CA VAL A 177 -3.63 0.87 -0.96
C VAL A 177 -2.43 0.03 -1.37
N VAL A 178 -1.29 0.67 -1.54
CA VAL A 178 0.01 0.03 -1.71
C VAL A 178 0.98 0.61 -0.69
N ILE A 179 1.45 -0.22 0.21
CA ILE A 179 2.47 0.11 1.19
C ILE A 179 3.78 -0.50 0.72
N VAL A 180 4.82 0.31 0.63
CA VAL A 180 6.13 -0.10 0.14
C VAL A 180 7.13 -0.15 1.29
N LYS A 181 7.79 -1.31 1.48
CA LYS A 181 8.94 -1.46 2.36
C LYS A 181 10.18 -1.81 1.54
N GLY A 182 11.36 -1.37 1.99
CA GLY A 182 12.62 -1.58 1.30
C GLY A 182 12.81 -0.65 0.09
N LEU A 183 12.31 0.58 0.19
CA LEU A 183 12.49 1.59 -0.87
C LEU A 183 13.94 1.92 -1.14
N ASP A 184 14.82 1.90 -0.13
CA ASP A 184 16.24 2.20 -0.29
C ASP A 184 16.93 1.27 -1.29
N GLU A 185 16.46 0.03 -1.35
CA GLU A 185 16.93 -0.99 -2.28
C GLU A 185 16.14 -1.03 -3.61
N TRP A 186 15.17 -0.10 -3.81
CA TRP A 186 14.36 -0.10 -5.03
C TRP A 186 15.23 0.24 -6.25
N PRO A 187 15.15 -0.57 -7.34
CA PRO A 187 15.99 -0.36 -8.51
C PRO A 187 15.61 0.94 -9.23
N ASN A 188 16.61 1.65 -9.72
CA ASN A 188 16.39 2.72 -10.68
C ASN A 188 16.19 2.14 -12.10
N GLU A 189 15.93 2.98 -13.07
CA GLU A 189 15.68 2.57 -14.47
C GLU A 189 16.83 1.84 -15.15
N TYR A 190 18.06 2.01 -14.65
CA TYR A 190 19.28 1.39 -15.20
C TYR A 190 19.64 0.07 -14.51
N GLN A 191 19.06 -0.22 -13.35
CA GLN A 191 19.35 -1.43 -12.58
C GLN A 191 18.41 -2.56 -12.98
N ARG A 192 18.94 -3.57 -13.67
CA ARG A 192 18.17 -4.76 -14.05
C ARG A 192 18.02 -5.71 -12.88
N GLN A 193 16.83 -6.19 -12.67
CA GLN A 193 16.51 -7.23 -11.69
C GLN A 193 16.32 -8.55 -12.41
N TYR A 194 16.71 -9.62 -11.73
CA TYR A 194 16.57 -11.00 -12.19
C TYR A 194 15.86 -11.81 -11.10
N GLY A 195 15.32 -12.94 -11.44
CA GLY A 195 14.59 -13.80 -10.52
C GLY A 195 13.08 -13.69 -10.68
N THR A 196 12.38 -13.58 -9.57
CA THR A 196 10.92 -13.68 -9.56
C THR A 196 10.24 -12.47 -8.93
N ILE A 197 9.01 -12.23 -9.33
CA ILE A 197 8.05 -11.36 -8.67
C ILE A 197 7.03 -12.30 -8.04
N ASP A 198 7.05 -12.39 -6.72
CA ASP A 198 6.33 -13.41 -5.97
C ASP A 198 5.08 -12.82 -5.30
N LEU A 199 3.92 -13.37 -5.61
CA LEU A 199 2.64 -12.92 -5.10
C LEU A 199 2.07 -13.91 -4.09
N TYR A 200 1.85 -13.47 -2.85
CA TYR A 200 1.18 -14.25 -1.80
C TYR A 200 -0.29 -13.86 -1.72
N TRP A 201 -1.13 -14.69 -2.31
CA TRP A 201 -2.56 -14.43 -2.43
C TRP A 201 -3.32 -15.00 -1.25
N ILE A 202 -3.50 -14.18 -0.20
CA ILE A 202 -4.13 -14.58 1.06
C ILE A 202 -5.63 -14.25 1.06
N VAL A 203 -5.98 -13.12 0.45
CA VAL A 203 -7.35 -12.61 0.40
C VAL A 203 -7.80 -12.47 -1.05
N ARG A 204 -9.08 -12.73 -1.32
CA ARG A 204 -9.67 -12.59 -2.67
C ARG A 204 -9.91 -11.10 -3.02
N ASP A 205 -8.88 -10.29 -2.95
CA ASP A 205 -8.91 -8.83 -3.19
C ASP A 205 -8.94 -8.44 -4.67
N GLY A 206 -9.27 -9.36 -5.53
CA GLY A 206 -9.25 -9.11 -6.96
C GLY A 206 -7.84 -9.14 -7.55
N GLY A 207 -7.69 -8.64 -8.77
CA GLY A 207 -6.46 -8.77 -9.55
C GLY A 207 -5.46 -7.63 -9.40
N LEU A 208 -5.59 -6.75 -8.40
CA LEU A 208 -4.67 -5.60 -8.28
C LEU A 208 -3.21 -6.05 -8.16
N MET A 209 -2.92 -7.08 -7.36
CA MET A 209 -1.56 -7.61 -7.23
C MET A 209 -1.04 -8.15 -8.56
N LEU A 210 -1.88 -8.86 -9.31
CA LEU A 210 -1.56 -9.36 -10.64
C LEU A 210 -1.30 -8.21 -11.62
N LEU A 211 -2.13 -7.17 -11.58
CA LEU A 211 -1.94 -5.97 -12.39
C LEU A 211 -0.61 -5.29 -12.08
N LEU A 212 -0.29 -5.10 -10.79
CA LEU A 212 0.95 -4.46 -10.38
C LEU A 212 2.17 -5.27 -10.80
N SER A 213 2.13 -6.59 -10.64
CA SER A 213 3.22 -7.47 -11.09
C SER A 213 3.42 -7.40 -12.61
N GLN A 214 2.33 -7.35 -13.38
CA GLN A 214 2.41 -7.18 -14.83
C GLN A 214 2.94 -5.80 -15.22
N LEU A 215 2.57 -4.73 -14.50
CA LEU A 215 3.13 -3.40 -14.72
C LEU A 215 4.63 -3.37 -14.45
N LEU A 216 5.09 -4.04 -13.39
CA LEU A 216 6.52 -4.17 -13.11
C LEU A 216 7.27 -4.84 -14.25
N LEU A 217 6.74 -5.94 -14.81
CA LEU A 217 7.34 -6.62 -15.96
C LEU A 217 7.45 -5.74 -17.21
N THR A 218 6.60 -4.73 -17.35
CA THR A 218 6.70 -3.77 -18.48
C THR A 218 7.87 -2.79 -18.33
N LYS A 219 8.52 -2.77 -17.18
CA LYS A 219 9.64 -1.87 -16.90
C LYS A 219 10.98 -2.54 -17.16
N ALA A 220 11.87 -1.79 -17.77
CA ALA A 220 13.20 -2.26 -18.07
C ALA A 220 13.94 -2.88 -16.86
N SER A 221 13.67 -2.36 -15.66
CA SER A 221 14.26 -2.90 -14.42
C SER A 221 13.82 -4.32 -14.09
N PHE A 222 12.60 -4.74 -14.49
CA PHE A 222 12.00 -6.02 -14.10
C PHE A 222 11.65 -6.93 -15.28
N GLU A 223 11.95 -6.55 -16.52
CA GLU A 223 11.56 -7.29 -17.74
C GLU A 223 12.11 -8.73 -17.79
N ASN A 224 13.18 -9.01 -17.04
CA ASN A 224 13.81 -10.34 -16.98
C ASN A 224 13.28 -11.19 -15.81
N CYS A 225 12.32 -10.68 -15.04
CA CYS A 225 11.72 -11.42 -13.94
C CYS A 225 10.57 -12.32 -14.44
N LYS A 226 10.22 -13.33 -13.62
CA LYS A 226 9.06 -14.19 -13.84
C LYS A 226 8.07 -14.02 -12.70
N ILE A 227 6.78 -14.12 -12.99
CA ILE A 227 5.74 -14.05 -11.97
C ILE A 227 5.51 -15.44 -11.37
N GLN A 228 5.49 -15.50 -10.04
CA GLN A 228 5.08 -16.67 -9.28
C GLN A 228 3.92 -16.31 -8.36
N VAL A 229 2.87 -17.13 -8.35
CA VAL A 229 1.69 -16.94 -7.52
C VAL A 229 1.61 -18.05 -6.48
N PHE A 230 1.71 -17.68 -5.22
CA PHE A 230 1.57 -18.56 -4.08
C PHE A 230 0.16 -18.42 -3.50
N CYS A 231 -0.62 -19.47 -3.60
CA CYS A 231 -1.95 -19.56 -3.00
C CYS A 231 -1.86 -20.31 -1.68
N ILE A 232 -2.49 -19.77 -0.65
CA ILE A 232 -2.50 -20.40 0.67
C ILE A 232 -3.83 -21.13 0.83
N ALA A 233 -3.76 -22.45 0.98
CA ALA A 233 -4.90 -23.30 1.28
C ALA A 233 -4.91 -23.65 2.78
N GLU A 234 -6.09 -23.69 3.37
CA GLU A 234 -6.26 -24.08 4.77
C GLU A 234 -6.18 -25.60 4.95
N ASP A 235 -6.55 -26.35 3.91
CA ASP A 235 -6.60 -27.81 3.94
C ASP A 235 -6.02 -28.43 2.66
N ASP A 236 -5.41 -29.62 2.78
CA ASP A 236 -4.80 -30.34 1.66
C ASP A 236 -5.86 -30.81 0.64
N GLY A 237 -7.10 -31.00 1.06
CA GLY A 237 -8.19 -31.51 0.22
C GLY A 237 -8.63 -30.59 -0.92
N ASP A 238 -8.37 -29.28 -0.83
CA ASP A 238 -8.79 -28.25 -1.81
C ASP A 238 -7.62 -27.70 -2.66
N ALA A 239 -6.41 -28.16 -2.41
CA ALA A 239 -5.20 -27.58 -3.01
C ALA A 239 -5.17 -27.72 -4.54
N GLU A 240 -5.52 -28.88 -5.10
CA GLU A 240 -5.52 -29.11 -6.55
C GLU A 240 -6.66 -28.34 -7.25
N GLY A 241 -7.84 -28.26 -6.63
CA GLY A 241 -8.96 -27.45 -7.12
C GLY A 241 -8.59 -25.96 -7.15
N LEU A 242 -8.04 -25.44 -6.07
CA LEU A 242 -7.57 -24.04 -5.99
C LEU A 242 -6.51 -23.73 -7.04
N LYS A 243 -5.56 -24.66 -7.25
CA LYS A 243 -4.51 -24.50 -8.27
C LYS A 243 -5.09 -24.45 -9.69
N ALA A 244 -6.07 -25.31 -9.97
CA ALA A 244 -6.74 -25.33 -11.28
C ALA A 244 -7.53 -24.04 -11.52
N ASP A 245 -8.26 -23.55 -10.53
CA ASP A 245 -9.05 -22.32 -10.63
C ASP A 245 -8.14 -21.10 -10.85
N VAL A 246 -7.04 -20.99 -10.11
CA VAL A 246 -6.07 -19.89 -10.28
C VAL A 246 -5.39 -19.96 -11.64
N LYS A 247 -5.00 -21.15 -12.13
CA LYS A 247 -4.43 -21.30 -13.47
C LYS A 247 -5.42 -20.89 -14.56
N LYS A 248 -6.69 -21.31 -14.44
CA LYS A 248 -7.75 -20.90 -15.36
C LYS A 248 -7.94 -19.38 -15.34
N PHE A 249 -7.98 -18.77 -14.17
CA PHE A 249 -8.09 -17.33 -14.01
C PHE A 249 -6.92 -16.57 -14.68
N LEU A 250 -5.67 -17.04 -14.48
CA LEU A 250 -4.50 -16.46 -15.14
C LEU A 250 -4.54 -16.64 -16.67
N TYR A 251 -5.01 -17.78 -17.15
CA TYR A 251 -5.20 -18.04 -18.57
C TYR A 251 -6.23 -17.08 -19.18
N ASP A 252 -7.36 -16.85 -18.49
CA ASP A 252 -8.39 -15.91 -18.92
C ASP A 252 -7.88 -14.46 -18.96
N LEU A 253 -6.94 -14.13 -18.07
CA LEU A 253 -6.24 -12.84 -18.06
C LEU A 253 -5.07 -12.77 -19.06
N ARG A 254 -4.75 -13.84 -19.76
CA ARG A 254 -3.59 -13.98 -20.66
C ARG A 254 -2.25 -13.67 -19.95
N MET A 255 -2.17 -14.02 -18.69
CA MET A 255 -0.96 -13.84 -17.88
C MET A 255 -0.19 -15.13 -17.78
N GLN A 256 1.13 -15.04 -17.98
CA GLN A 256 2.05 -16.15 -17.75
C GLN A 256 2.57 -16.06 -16.33
N ALA A 257 2.23 -17.02 -15.50
CA ALA A 257 2.73 -17.13 -14.13
C ALA A 257 2.78 -18.61 -13.70
N GLU A 258 3.74 -18.92 -12.84
CA GLU A 258 3.81 -20.21 -12.17
C GLU A 258 2.92 -20.18 -10.91
N VAL A 259 2.12 -21.23 -10.68
CA VAL A 259 1.20 -21.32 -9.55
C VAL A 259 1.63 -22.40 -8.59
N PHE A 260 1.84 -22.00 -7.35
CA PHE A 260 2.16 -22.86 -6.22
C PHE A 260 1.03 -22.80 -5.19
N VAL A 261 0.66 -23.95 -4.64
CA VAL A 261 -0.28 -24.00 -3.51
C VAL A 261 0.49 -24.48 -2.29
N ILE A 262 0.38 -23.68 -1.22
CA ILE A 262 1.02 -23.96 0.06
C ILE A 262 -0.08 -24.21 1.06
N THR A 263 -0.07 -25.37 1.68
CA THR A 263 -1.02 -25.70 2.74
C THR A 263 -0.51 -25.19 4.08
N MET A 264 -1.27 -24.34 4.71
CA MET A 264 -1.02 -23.90 6.08
C MET A 264 -1.87 -24.76 7.02
N LYS A 265 -1.34 -25.90 7.47
CA LYS A 265 -2.00 -26.69 8.49
C LYS A 265 -2.06 -25.87 9.79
N TRP A 266 -3.27 -25.70 10.28
CA TRP A 266 -3.53 -25.13 11.57
C TRP A 266 -3.31 -26.26 12.60
N ASP A 267 -2.13 -26.28 13.22
CA ASP A 267 -1.87 -27.28 14.25
C ASP A 267 -2.79 -27.02 15.44
N ALA A 268 -3.81 -27.86 15.59
CA ALA A 268 -4.72 -27.90 16.73
C ALA A 268 -3.98 -28.21 18.07
N GLN A 269 -2.67 -28.39 18.02
CA GLN A 269 -1.84 -28.68 19.21
C GLN A 269 -1.64 -27.48 20.14
N MET A 270 -2.13 -26.29 19.80
CA MET A 270 -2.14 -25.17 20.76
C MET A 270 -3.30 -25.22 21.76
N GLU A 271 -4.28 -26.14 21.63
CA GLU A 271 -5.32 -26.34 22.64
C GLU A 271 -4.86 -27.19 23.83
N GLY A 272 -3.73 -27.86 23.74
CA GLY A 272 -3.15 -28.68 24.81
C GLY A 272 -1.67 -28.33 25.00
N GLY A 273 -1.38 -27.55 26.03
CA GLY A 273 -0.04 -27.09 26.36
C GLY A 273 0.99 -28.22 26.45
N GLY A 274 1.88 -28.34 25.49
CA GLY A 274 2.98 -29.28 25.55
C GLY A 274 3.60 -29.55 24.19
N GLY A 275 4.33 -28.61 23.65
CA GLY A 275 5.19 -28.84 22.51
C GLY A 275 6.02 -27.58 22.21
N SER A 276 7.23 -27.52 22.75
CA SER A 276 8.15 -26.42 22.44
C SER A 276 8.66 -26.56 21.00
N PRO A 277 8.42 -25.58 20.13
CA PRO A 277 9.18 -25.49 18.89
C PRO A 277 10.59 -25.00 19.24
N GLN A 278 11.58 -25.82 19.05
CA GLN A 278 12.98 -25.47 19.12
C GLN A 278 13.39 -24.80 17.80
N ASP A 279 12.97 -23.58 17.54
CA ASP A 279 13.37 -22.83 16.35
C ASP A 279 13.38 -21.34 16.64
N GLU A 280 14.26 -20.59 15.96
CA GLU A 280 14.38 -19.12 15.99
C GLU A 280 13.02 -18.39 15.80
N SER A 281 12.04 -19.04 15.20
CA SER A 281 10.66 -18.57 15.05
C SER A 281 9.94 -18.40 16.40
N SER A 282 10.28 -19.18 17.41
CA SER A 282 9.70 -19.09 18.76
C SER A 282 10.15 -17.80 19.48
N ASP A 283 11.38 -17.35 19.26
CA ASP A 283 11.91 -16.15 19.91
C ASP A 283 11.28 -14.86 19.35
N ALA A 284 11.07 -14.79 18.03
CA ALA A 284 10.39 -13.66 17.40
C ALA A 284 8.92 -13.55 17.86
N PHE A 285 8.24 -14.68 17.96
CA PHE A 285 6.86 -14.74 18.47
C PHE A 285 6.77 -14.28 19.93
N ASN A 286 7.60 -14.85 20.79
CA ASN A 286 7.62 -14.51 22.21
C ASN A 286 7.99 -13.05 22.44
N SER A 287 8.96 -12.52 21.69
CA SER A 287 9.36 -11.12 21.75
C SER A 287 8.23 -10.18 21.29
N ALA A 288 7.49 -10.52 20.25
CA ALA A 288 6.35 -9.72 19.80
C ALA A 288 5.19 -9.76 20.80
N LYS A 289 4.89 -10.93 21.35
CA LYS A 289 3.89 -11.09 22.40
C LYS A 289 4.25 -10.26 23.63
N GLN A 290 5.47 -10.34 24.10
CA GLN A 290 5.95 -9.56 25.26
C GLN A 290 5.82 -8.05 25.02
N ARG A 291 6.20 -7.55 23.83
CA ARG A 291 6.03 -6.13 23.50
C ARG A 291 4.58 -5.67 23.52
N ILE A 292 3.66 -6.50 23.06
CA ILE A 292 2.22 -6.23 23.12
C ILE A 292 1.74 -6.18 24.57
N ASP A 293 2.14 -7.13 25.40
CA ASP A 293 1.77 -7.21 26.82
C ASP A 293 2.32 -6.01 27.62
N ASP A 294 3.58 -5.64 27.36
CA ASP A 294 4.21 -4.46 27.95
C ASP A 294 3.47 -3.15 27.55
N TYR A 295 3.10 -3.03 26.29
CA TYR A 295 2.32 -1.88 25.80
C TYR A 295 0.95 -1.82 26.46
N LEU A 296 0.22 -2.94 26.57
CA LEU A 296 -1.06 -3.01 27.26
C LEU A 296 -0.95 -2.61 28.73
N THR A 297 0.10 -3.06 29.40
CA THR A 297 0.36 -2.73 30.79
C THR A 297 0.61 -1.22 30.97
N GLN A 298 1.42 -0.63 30.09
CA GLN A 298 1.66 0.82 30.08
C GLN A 298 0.37 1.61 29.82
N MET A 299 -0.46 1.18 28.87
CA MET A 299 -1.74 1.82 28.57
C MET A 299 -2.72 1.75 29.75
N LYS A 300 -2.80 0.60 30.42
CA LYS A 300 -3.64 0.43 31.64
C LYS A 300 -3.18 1.38 32.77
N VAL A 301 -1.86 1.48 32.98
CA VAL A 301 -1.30 2.39 34.00
C VAL A 301 -1.59 3.87 33.67
N ARG A 302 -1.48 4.26 32.40
CA ARG A 302 -1.83 5.62 31.96
C ARG A 302 -3.32 5.92 32.15
N ALA A 303 -4.19 5.01 31.70
CA ALA A 303 -5.64 5.18 31.85
C ALA A 303 -6.08 5.30 33.31
N GLN A 304 -5.44 4.59 34.22
CA GLN A 304 -5.69 4.71 35.67
C GLN A 304 -5.24 6.06 36.25
N LYS A 305 -4.10 6.62 35.76
CA LYS A 305 -3.57 7.90 36.24
C LYS A 305 -4.29 9.10 35.68
N GLU A 306 -4.67 9.05 34.40
CA GLU A 306 -5.18 10.21 33.65
C GLU A 306 -6.72 10.16 33.50
N GLY A 307 -7.40 9.08 33.92
CA GLY A 307 -8.84 8.88 33.74
C GLY A 307 -9.26 8.81 32.27
N THR A 308 -8.31 8.58 31.37
CA THR A 308 -8.54 8.58 29.93
C THR A 308 -8.99 7.21 29.42
N PRO A 309 -9.90 7.15 28.44
CA PRO A 309 -10.28 5.89 27.78
C PRO A 309 -9.06 5.25 27.10
N LEU A 310 -9.00 3.93 27.11
CA LEU A 310 -7.93 3.13 26.46
C LEU A 310 -7.91 3.27 24.92
N MET A 311 -8.99 3.80 24.35
CA MET A 311 -9.13 4.06 22.91
C MET A 311 -9.61 5.48 22.65
N ALA A 312 -9.26 6.03 21.49
CA ALA A 312 -9.70 7.37 21.07
C ALA A 312 -11.23 7.54 20.93
N ASP A 313 -11.98 6.43 20.82
CA ASP A 313 -13.45 6.39 20.73
C ASP A 313 -14.15 6.23 22.08
N GLY A 314 -13.42 6.28 23.17
CA GLY A 314 -13.96 6.15 24.54
C GLY A 314 -14.30 4.73 24.99
N LYS A 315 -13.99 3.71 24.20
CA LYS A 315 -14.26 2.31 24.54
C LYS A 315 -13.09 1.68 25.30
N THR A 316 -13.41 0.78 26.21
CA THR A 316 -12.42 -0.08 26.84
C THR A 316 -11.90 -1.11 25.85
N VAL A 317 -10.58 -1.22 25.74
CA VAL A 317 -9.96 -2.27 24.92
C VAL A 317 -10.22 -3.63 25.57
N VAL A 318 -11.12 -4.38 24.99
CA VAL A 318 -11.29 -5.81 25.34
C VAL A 318 -10.38 -6.60 24.41
N VAL A 319 -9.14 -6.81 24.82
CA VAL A 319 -8.18 -7.61 24.06
C VAL A 319 -8.47 -9.08 24.29
N ASN A 320 -8.85 -9.78 23.25
CA ASN A 320 -8.96 -11.23 23.28
C ASN A 320 -7.55 -11.82 23.04
N GLU A 321 -6.87 -12.25 24.10
CA GLU A 321 -5.52 -12.80 24.06
C GLU A 321 -5.38 -13.95 23.07
N LYS A 322 -6.36 -14.85 22.99
CA LYS A 322 -6.36 -15.95 22.01
C LYS A 322 -6.37 -15.45 20.56
N GLN A 323 -7.10 -14.36 20.31
CA GLN A 323 -7.15 -13.76 18.96
C GLN A 323 -5.82 -13.10 18.59
N VAL A 324 -5.17 -12.43 19.55
CA VAL A 324 -3.83 -11.83 19.37
C VAL A 324 -2.81 -12.92 19.07
N GLU A 325 -2.78 -13.98 19.85
CA GLU A 325 -1.85 -15.11 19.65
C GLU A 325 -2.08 -15.78 18.30
N LYS A 326 -3.33 -16.01 17.92
CA LYS A 326 -3.69 -16.56 16.62
C LYS A 326 -3.16 -15.69 15.48
N PHE A 327 -3.31 -14.38 15.60
CA PHE A 327 -2.88 -13.44 14.57
C PHE A 327 -1.36 -13.37 14.47
N LEU A 328 -0.65 -13.30 15.60
CA LEU A 328 0.81 -13.33 15.66
C LEU A 328 1.37 -14.61 15.04
N TYR A 329 0.82 -15.75 15.40
CA TYR A 329 1.25 -17.05 14.90
C TYR A 329 1.04 -17.19 13.38
N THR A 330 -0.14 -16.78 12.90
CA THR A 330 -0.44 -16.81 11.46
C THR A 330 0.53 -15.93 10.68
N THR A 331 0.81 -14.75 11.21
CA THR A 331 1.72 -13.78 10.58
C THR A 331 3.15 -14.31 10.54
N LEU A 332 3.63 -14.89 11.63
CA LEU A 332 4.95 -15.48 11.71
C LEU A 332 5.11 -16.66 10.74
N LYS A 333 4.11 -17.53 10.69
CA LYS A 333 4.09 -18.67 9.75
C LYS A 333 4.13 -18.20 8.31
N LEU A 334 3.37 -17.15 7.97
CA LEU A 334 3.40 -16.55 6.64
C LEU A 334 4.76 -15.95 6.33
N ASN A 335 5.38 -15.21 7.24
CA ASN A 335 6.73 -14.67 7.07
C ASN A 335 7.74 -15.80 6.81
N SER A 336 7.69 -16.90 7.60
CA SER A 336 8.55 -18.07 7.40
C SER A 336 8.38 -18.70 6.01
N ILE A 337 7.15 -18.75 5.50
CA ILE A 337 6.86 -19.22 4.14
C ILE A 337 7.49 -18.27 3.11
N ILE A 338 7.31 -16.96 3.26
CA ILE A 338 7.89 -15.95 2.37
C ILE A 338 9.42 -16.09 2.34
N LEU A 339 10.06 -16.20 3.50
CA LEU A 339 11.51 -16.33 3.59
C LEU A 339 12.02 -17.65 2.99
N ARG A 340 11.23 -18.72 3.09
CA ARG A 340 11.59 -20.02 2.52
C ARG A 340 11.57 -20.04 0.99
N TYR A 341 10.54 -19.43 0.39
CA TYR A 341 10.30 -19.53 -1.05
C TYR A 341 10.76 -18.30 -1.83
N SER A 342 10.75 -17.12 -1.21
CA SER A 342 10.92 -15.84 -1.89
C SER A 342 12.10 -15.02 -1.40
N ARG A 343 13.05 -15.64 -0.70
CA ARG A 343 14.23 -14.94 -0.19
C ARG A 343 15.04 -14.23 -1.28
N MET A 344 15.05 -14.81 -2.49
CA MET A 344 15.78 -14.30 -3.65
C MET A 344 14.87 -13.61 -4.67
N ALA A 345 13.61 -13.39 -4.32
CA ALA A 345 12.69 -12.68 -5.20
C ALA A 345 13.12 -11.24 -5.43
N ALA A 346 12.92 -10.76 -6.65
CA ALA A 346 13.16 -9.37 -6.97
C ALA A 346 12.22 -8.43 -6.20
N VAL A 347 10.94 -8.85 -6.06
CA VAL A 347 9.92 -8.16 -5.27
C VAL A 347 8.91 -9.18 -4.76
N VAL A 348 8.45 -9.03 -3.54
CA VAL A 348 7.35 -9.81 -2.96
C VAL A 348 6.11 -8.93 -2.87
N LEU A 349 4.96 -9.43 -3.28
CA LEU A 349 3.66 -8.79 -3.11
C LEU A 349 2.83 -9.62 -2.14
N VAL A 350 2.25 -8.98 -1.14
CA VAL A 350 1.40 -9.63 -0.12
C VAL A 350 0.11 -8.85 0.04
N SER A 351 -1.01 -9.53 0.23
CA SER A 351 -2.28 -8.87 0.54
C SER A 351 -2.21 -8.17 1.90
N LEU A 352 -2.63 -6.89 1.94
CA LEU A 352 -2.73 -6.13 3.18
C LEU A 352 -3.91 -6.62 4.01
N PRO A 353 -3.69 -7.19 5.20
CA PRO A 353 -4.78 -7.58 6.07
C PRO A 353 -5.53 -6.32 6.57
N PRO A 354 -6.87 -6.39 6.72
CA PRO A 354 -7.61 -5.27 7.30
C PRO A 354 -7.16 -5.05 8.74
N PRO A 355 -7.01 -3.77 9.17
CA PRO A 355 -6.75 -3.49 10.57
C PRO A 355 -7.85 -4.10 11.45
N PRO A 356 -7.51 -4.83 12.52
CA PRO A 356 -8.49 -5.43 13.39
C PRO A 356 -9.28 -4.33 14.12
N VAL A 357 -10.61 -4.50 14.11
CA VAL A 357 -11.53 -3.60 14.81
C VAL A 357 -11.29 -3.72 16.31
N SER A 358 -11.33 -2.59 17.03
CA SER A 358 -11.18 -2.53 18.49
C SER A 358 -9.79 -2.88 19.05
N HIS A 359 -8.75 -2.95 18.20
CA HIS A 359 -7.38 -3.08 18.66
C HIS A 359 -6.63 -1.76 18.49
N PRO A 360 -5.71 -1.40 19.41
CA PRO A 360 -4.81 -0.28 19.21
C PRO A 360 -3.97 -0.43 17.94
N GLY A 361 -3.69 0.69 17.25
CA GLY A 361 -2.84 0.68 16.05
C GLY A 361 -1.46 0.05 16.27
N TYR A 362 -0.97 0.11 17.50
CA TYR A 362 0.27 -0.54 17.92
C TYR A 362 0.30 -2.05 17.60
N PHE A 363 -0.80 -2.78 17.87
CA PHE A 363 -0.86 -4.22 17.58
C PHE A 363 -0.75 -4.51 16.10
N TYR A 364 -1.42 -3.69 15.30
CA TYR A 364 -1.33 -3.82 13.86
C TYR A 364 0.09 -3.62 13.34
N MET A 365 0.82 -2.65 13.91
CA MET A 365 2.21 -2.42 13.56
C MET A 365 3.13 -3.58 13.97
N GLU A 366 2.88 -4.21 15.13
CA GLU A 366 3.61 -5.41 15.55
C GLU A 366 3.38 -6.59 14.58
N TYR A 367 2.14 -6.80 14.14
CA TYR A 367 1.83 -7.82 13.13
C TYR A 367 2.52 -7.53 11.81
N MET A 368 2.51 -6.28 11.38
CA MET A 368 3.15 -5.87 10.15
C MET A 368 4.67 -6.05 10.22
N ASP A 369 5.31 -5.68 11.32
CA ASP A 369 6.74 -5.88 11.50
C ASP A 369 7.14 -7.36 11.42
N LEU A 370 6.36 -8.25 12.08
CA LEU A 370 6.60 -9.70 11.97
C LEU A 370 6.45 -10.21 10.54
N LEU A 371 5.42 -9.74 9.83
CA LEU A 371 5.20 -10.13 8.43
C LEU A 371 6.35 -9.72 7.52
N LEU A 372 6.92 -8.54 7.79
CA LEU A 372 7.90 -7.88 6.94
C LEU A 372 9.35 -8.17 7.34
N GLU A 373 9.54 -8.91 8.43
CA GLU A 373 10.87 -9.18 8.96
C GLU A 373 11.75 -9.91 7.94
N ASN A 374 12.98 -9.42 7.76
CA ASN A 374 13.96 -9.99 6.82
C ASN A 374 13.53 -10.12 5.35
N VAL A 375 12.44 -9.47 4.93
CA VAL A 375 12.05 -9.39 3.53
C VAL A 375 12.58 -8.07 2.94
N PRO A 376 13.51 -8.13 1.96
CA PRO A 376 14.20 -6.92 1.49
C PRO A 376 13.29 -5.91 0.80
N ARG A 377 12.46 -6.38 -0.13
CA ARG A 377 11.54 -5.55 -0.92
C ARG A 377 10.16 -6.18 -0.95
N ILE A 378 9.21 -5.50 -0.37
CA ILE A 378 7.84 -6.01 -0.30
C ILE A 378 6.81 -4.89 -0.55
N LEU A 379 5.80 -5.22 -1.33
CA LEU A 379 4.62 -4.42 -1.54
C LEU A 379 3.45 -5.08 -0.82
N ILE A 380 2.82 -4.32 0.07
CA ILE A 380 1.65 -4.79 0.79
C ILE A 380 0.46 -4.10 0.14
N VAL A 381 -0.41 -4.88 -0.48
CA VAL A 381 -1.39 -4.41 -1.44
C VAL A 381 -2.80 -4.74 -0.99
N ARG A 382 -3.70 -3.76 -1.08
CA ARG A 382 -5.13 -3.96 -0.91
C ARG A 382 -5.89 -3.35 -2.06
N GLY A 383 -6.60 -4.15 -2.80
CA GLY A 383 -7.61 -3.72 -3.77
C GLY A 383 -8.87 -3.23 -3.07
N TYR A 384 -9.69 -2.44 -3.76
CA TYR A 384 -10.90 -1.92 -3.15
C TYR A 384 -12.19 -2.61 -3.64
N ARG A 385 -12.15 -3.40 -4.70
CA ARG A 385 -13.30 -4.17 -5.22
C ARG A 385 -12.87 -5.53 -5.75
N ARG A 386 -13.86 -6.43 -5.93
CA ARG A 386 -13.68 -7.70 -6.63
C ARG A 386 -13.43 -7.54 -8.14
N ASP A 387 -13.67 -6.35 -8.68
CA ASP A 387 -13.54 -6.08 -10.11
C ASP A 387 -12.06 -6.06 -10.48
N VAL A 388 -11.64 -7.17 -10.94
CA VAL A 388 -10.29 -7.35 -11.42
C VAL A 388 -10.09 -6.58 -12.68
N VAL A 389 -9.12 -5.80 -12.58
CA VAL A 389 -8.63 -5.01 -13.64
C VAL A 389 -7.81 -5.85 -14.59
N THR A 390 -8.25 -5.94 -15.78
CA THR A 390 -7.51 -6.61 -16.83
C THR A 390 -6.65 -5.61 -17.58
N LEU A 391 -5.35 -5.89 -17.66
CA LEU A 391 -4.48 -5.22 -18.61
C LEU A 391 -4.79 -5.76 -20.00
N PHE A 392 -5.68 -5.09 -20.72
CA PHE A 392 -5.68 -5.24 -22.16
C PHE A 392 -4.65 -4.28 -22.75
N THR A 393 -3.67 -4.86 -23.39
CA THR A 393 -2.69 -4.18 -24.25
C THR A 393 -3.39 -3.57 -25.45
#